data_28bb479bf07b9217a060be01295636a5
#
_entry.id   28bb479bf07b9217a060be01295636a5
#
_cell.length_a   1.000
_cell.length_b   1.000
_cell.length_c   1.000
_cell.angle_alpha   90.00
_cell.angle_beta   90.00
_cell.angle_gamma   90.00
#
_symmetry.space_group_name_H-M   'P 1'
#
loop_
_entity.id
_entity.type
_entity.pdbx_description
1 polymer ?
#
loop_
_entity_poly.entity_id
_entity_poly.type
_entity_poly.pdbx_seq_one_letter_code
_entity_poly.pdbx_strand_id
1 'polypeptide(L)'
;RQMCIRDRPDTNGEDWLFMDLETLKRDPDALCGKSTADFCALFAPVEAADSTDSSVQAETLRKGWAARGVTFSDGGCSMISVVFHDRFSETENTLFIGHVGVLLPAGDDGLYFVEKVAFQEPYRLTKFESRAALKSYLMAKYDTGWGQDTTPPFLMENDVLMDGEAAQ
;
A
#
# COMPACT_ATOMS: atom_id res chain seq x y z
N ARG A 1 18.28 -18.65 -16.44
CA ARG A 1 18.86 -18.92 -15.10
C ARG A 1 18.41 -17.81 -14.18
N GLN A 2 17.26 -18.02 -13.53
CA GLN A 2 16.82 -17.18 -12.43
C GLN A 2 17.78 -17.42 -11.27
N MET A 3 18.57 -16.43 -10.92
CA MET A 3 19.42 -16.48 -9.75
C MET A 3 18.52 -16.31 -8.53
N CYS A 4 18.34 -17.37 -7.76
CA CYS A 4 17.71 -17.32 -6.45
C CYS A 4 18.61 -16.49 -5.50
N ILE A 5 18.28 -15.22 -5.30
CA ILE A 5 18.88 -14.36 -4.28
C ILE A 5 18.02 -14.49 -3.01
N ARG A 6 17.98 -15.68 -2.39
CA ARG A 6 17.12 -15.91 -1.24
C ARG A 6 17.75 -16.75 -0.14
N ASP A 7 18.98 -16.41 0.24
CA ASP A 7 19.63 -17.06 1.41
C ASP A 7 19.72 -16.18 2.65
N ARG A 8 19.07 -15.00 2.68
CA ARG A 8 18.96 -14.17 3.88
C ARG A 8 17.49 -13.76 4.09
N PRO A 9 16.98 -13.85 5.33
CA PRO A 9 15.67 -13.27 5.62
C PRO A 9 15.75 -11.76 5.36
N ASP A 10 14.90 -11.27 4.45
CA ASP A 10 14.74 -9.84 4.17
C ASP A 10 13.99 -9.16 5.31
N THR A 11 14.70 -8.89 6.41
CA THR A 11 14.13 -8.31 7.61
C THR A 11 13.72 -6.85 7.43
N ASN A 12 14.25 -6.18 6.39
CA ASN A 12 14.06 -4.73 6.16
C ASN A 12 13.29 -4.43 4.87
N GLY A 13 12.93 -5.45 4.07
CA GLY A 13 12.34 -5.28 2.74
C GLY A 13 13.31 -4.72 1.69
N GLU A 14 14.62 -4.72 1.95
CA GLU A 14 15.61 -4.15 1.02
C GLU A 14 15.66 -4.92 -0.31
N ASP A 15 15.52 -6.24 -0.26
CA ASP A 15 15.50 -7.07 -1.47
C ASP A 15 14.20 -6.87 -2.26
N TRP A 16 13.08 -6.66 -1.56
CA TRP A 16 11.78 -6.38 -2.16
C TRP A 16 11.74 -4.99 -2.81
N LEU A 17 12.31 -4.00 -2.12
CA LEU A 17 12.30 -2.60 -2.53
C LEU A 17 13.55 -2.18 -3.31
N PHE A 18 14.36 -3.14 -3.77
CA PHE A 18 15.67 -2.87 -4.40
C PHE A 18 15.61 -1.79 -5.50
N MET A 19 14.66 -1.87 -6.42
CA MET A 19 14.53 -0.92 -7.54
C MET A 19 14.17 0.49 -7.05
N ASP A 20 13.31 0.57 -6.03
CA ASP A 20 12.89 1.83 -5.43
C ASP A 20 14.05 2.48 -4.68
N LEU A 21 14.77 1.69 -3.88
CA LEU A 21 15.95 2.15 -3.15
C LEU A 21 17.07 2.65 -4.07
N GLU A 22 17.32 1.97 -5.20
CA GLU A 22 18.28 2.46 -6.20
C GLU A 22 17.81 3.78 -6.84
N THR A 23 16.51 3.96 -7.03
CA THR A 23 15.93 5.22 -7.53
C THR A 23 16.10 6.34 -6.50
N LEU A 24 15.76 6.09 -5.23
CA LEU A 24 15.87 7.06 -4.15
C LEU A 24 17.33 7.45 -3.85
N LYS A 25 18.28 6.55 -4.06
CA LYS A 25 19.73 6.89 -3.97
C LYS A 25 20.16 7.90 -5.04
N ARG A 26 19.53 7.88 -6.22
CA ARG A 26 19.82 8.81 -7.33
C ARG A 26 19.09 10.14 -7.19
N ASP A 27 17.94 10.14 -6.52
CA ASP A 27 17.12 11.33 -6.27
C ASP A 27 16.69 11.39 -4.80
N PRO A 28 17.60 11.74 -3.88
CA PRO A 28 17.30 11.81 -2.44
C PRO A 28 16.23 12.86 -2.10
N ASP A 29 16.06 13.88 -2.93
CA ASP A 29 15.06 14.94 -2.72
C ASP A 29 13.63 14.40 -2.81
N ALA A 30 13.41 13.27 -3.51
CA ALA A 30 12.14 12.57 -3.56
C ALA A 30 11.68 12.07 -2.18
N LEU A 31 12.58 11.89 -1.22
CA LEU A 31 12.26 11.51 0.15
C LEU A 31 11.71 12.66 1.01
N CYS A 32 11.72 13.91 0.50
CA CYS A 32 11.19 15.08 1.22
C CYS A 32 11.75 15.21 2.66
N GLY A 33 13.04 14.95 2.84
CA GLY A 33 13.71 15.00 4.15
C GLY A 33 13.53 13.75 5.03
N LYS A 34 12.88 12.72 4.53
CA LYS A 34 12.84 11.39 5.16
C LYS A 34 14.06 10.57 4.77
N SER A 35 14.26 9.44 5.42
CA SER A 35 15.33 8.50 5.10
C SER A 35 14.82 7.32 4.26
N THR A 36 15.75 6.58 3.65
CA THR A 36 15.43 5.28 3.03
C THR A 36 14.90 4.28 4.05
N ALA A 37 15.30 4.38 5.31
CA ALA A 37 14.77 3.55 6.40
C ALA A 37 13.29 3.85 6.67
N ASP A 38 12.87 5.13 6.63
CA ASP A 38 11.46 5.52 6.74
C ASP A 38 10.64 4.96 5.56
N PHE A 39 11.21 5.01 4.36
CA PHE A 39 10.58 4.43 3.17
C PHE A 39 10.42 2.91 3.33
N CYS A 40 11.46 2.19 3.73
CA CYS A 40 11.38 0.76 3.99
C CYS A 40 10.39 0.42 5.12
N ALA A 41 10.35 1.21 6.18
CA ALA A 41 9.41 0.99 7.29
C ALA A 41 7.96 0.97 6.82
N LEU A 42 7.61 1.83 5.84
CA LEU A 42 6.26 1.91 5.27
C LEU A 42 6.00 0.84 4.20
N PHE A 43 6.92 0.66 3.25
CA PHE A 43 6.68 -0.13 2.03
C PHE A 43 7.19 -1.57 2.07
N ALA A 44 8.06 -1.94 3.03
CA ALA A 44 8.49 -3.31 3.17
C ALA A 44 7.32 -4.25 3.49
N PRO A 45 7.28 -5.45 2.90
CA PRO A 45 6.23 -6.43 3.17
C PRO A 45 6.07 -6.72 4.65
N VAL A 46 4.86 -7.05 5.06
CA VAL A 46 4.50 -7.51 6.41
C VAL A 46 4.09 -8.97 6.30
N GLU A 47 4.52 -9.81 7.24
CA GLU A 47 4.04 -11.20 7.31
C GLU A 47 2.53 -11.21 7.51
N ALA A 48 1.81 -11.92 6.64
CA ALA A 48 0.37 -12.01 6.69
C ALA A 48 -0.11 -12.97 7.78
N ALA A 49 -1.27 -12.71 8.35
CA ALA A 49 -1.94 -13.66 9.22
C ALA A 49 -2.46 -14.85 8.40
N ASP A 50 -2.66 -15.99 9.04
CA ASP A 50 -3.32 -17.15 8.42
C ASP A 50 -4.85 -16.94 8.39
N SER A 51 -5.27 -16.04 7.50
CA SER A 51 -6.67 -15.63 7.34
C SER A 51 -6.89 -15.07 5.95
N THR A 52 -8.09 -15.26 5.42
CA THR A 52 -8.57 -14.61 4.19
C THR A 52 -9.46 -13.39 4.46
N ASP A 53 -9.65 -13.04 5.73
CA ASP A 53 -10.44 -11.88 6.15
C ASP A 53 -9.62 -10.59 6.04
N SER A 54 -10.10 -9.62 5.27
CA SER A 54 -9.44 -8.33 5.07
C SER A 54 -9.30 -7.52 6.36
N SER A 55 -10.23 -7.66 7.30
CA SER A 55 -10.15 -6.95 8.59
C SER A 55 -9.00 -7.47 9.46
N VAL A 56 -8.77 -8.79 9.45
CA VAL A 56 -7.64 -9.43 10.13
C VAL A 56 -6.32 -8.99 9.50
N GLN A 57 -6.26 -8.98 8.17
CA GLN A 57 -5.05 -8.57 7.45
C GLN A 57 -4.75 -7.07 7.62
N ALA A 58 -5.76 -6.22 7.61
CA ALA A 58 -5.60 -4.79 7.87
C ALA A 58 -5.02 -4.52 9.27
N GLU A 59 -5.53 -5.23 10.29
CA GLU A 59 -4.99 -5.13 11.65
C GLU A 59 -3.56 -5.68 11.74
N THR A 60 -3.24 -6.74 10.99
CA THR A 60 -1.89 -7.30 10.90
C THR A 60 -0.93 -6.29 10.29
N LEU A 61 -1.32 -5.65 9.18
CA LEU A 61 -0.53 -4.61 8.52
C LEU A 61 -0.33 -3.40 9.43
N ARG A 62 -1.38 -2.93 10.10
CA ARG A 62 -1.34 -1.82 11.06
C ARG A 62 -0.35 -2.09 12.19
N LYS A 63 -0.35 -3.30 12.76
CA LYS A 63 0.61 -3.72 13.79
C LYS A 63 2.04 -3.76 13.25
N GLY A 64 2.23 -4.25 12.03
CA GLY A 64 3.52 -4.26 11.35
C GLY A 64 4.09 -2.86 11.17
N TRP A 65 3.28 -1.91 10.71
CA TRP A 65 3.66 -0.50 10.59
C TRP A 65 3.99 0.13 11.94
N ALA A 66 3.15 -0.09 12.95
CA ALA A 66 3.38 0.43 14.29
C ALA A 66 4.69 -0.11 14.91
N ALA A 67 4.99 -1.39 14.72
CA ALA A 67 6.25 -1.99 15.17
C ALA A 67 7.50 -1.40 14.50
N ARG A 68 7.34 -0.87 13.28
CA ARG A 68 8.39 -0.17 12.52
C ARG A 68 8.41 1.35 12.78
N GLY A 69 7.56 1.85 13.66
CA GLY A 69 7.47 3.28 14.01
C GLY A 69 6.76 4.14 12.96
N VAL A 70 6.04 3.55 12.01
CA VAL A 70 5.23 4.31 11.04
C VAL A 70 4.06 4.96 11.78
N THR A 71 3.89 6.25 11.52
CA THR A 71 2.76 7.05 12.03
C THR A 71 2.16 7.87 10.91
N PHE A 72 0.85 8.04 10.94
CA PHE A 72 0.12 8.88 10.00
C PHE A 72 -0.38 10.14 10.72
N SER A 73 -0.33 11.27 10.04
CA SER A 73 -0.79 12.56 10.59
C SER A 73 -2.14 12.96 9.99
N ASP A 74 -2.95 13.65 10.76
CA ASP A 74 -4.24 14.20 10.33
C ASP A 74 -4.03 15.51 9.53
N GLY A 75 -3.12 15.51 8.57
CA GLY A 75 -2.66 16.69 7.83
C GLY A 75 -3.59 17.19 6.71
N GLY A 76 -4.87 16.81 6.70
CA GLY A 76 -5.83 17.22 5.66
C GLY A 76 -5.69 16.44 4.34
N CYS A 77 -4.79 15.48 4.25
CA CYS A 77 -4.69 14.49 3.18
C CYS A 77 -4.42 13.10 3.76
N SER A 78 -4.85 12.07 3.03
CA SER A 78 -4.65 10.68 3.42
C SER A 78 -3.87 9.92 2.36
N MET A 79 -3.08 8.96 2.77
CA MET A 79 -2.51 7.97 1.87
C MET A 79 -3.54 6.85 1.65
N ILE A 80 -3.83 6.54 0.40
CA ILE A 80 -4.63 5.37 0.04
C ILE A 80 -3.69 4.31 -0.49
N SER A 81 -3.73 3.13 0.13
CA SER A 81 -2.93 1.98 -0.29
C SER A 81 -3.83 0.86 -0.77
N VAL A 82 -3.51 0.29 -1.92
CA VAL A 82 -4.06 -1.00 -2.35
C VAL A 82 -3.11 -2.08 -1.84
N VAL A 83 -3.59 -2.89 -0.92
CA VAL A 83 -2.81 -3.94 -0.27
C VAL A 83 -3.14 -5.27 -0.91
N PHE A 84 -2.10 -6.01 -1.23
CA PHE A 84 -2.19 -7.36 -1.78
C PHE A 84 -1.71 -8.37 -0.74
N HIS A 85 -2.36 -9.52 -0.74
CA HIS A 85 -1.96 -10.68 0.03
C HIS A 85 -1.41 -11.73 -0.93
N ASP A 86 -0.13 -12.06 -0.79
CA ASP A 86 0.54 -13.04 -1.62
C ASP A 86 1.09 -14.20 -0.78
N ARG A 87 0.86 -15.43 -1.25
CA ARG A 87 1.31 -16.65 -0.59
C ARG A 87 2.06 -17.50 -1.61
N PHE A 88 3.38 -17.37 -1.65
CA PHE A 88 4.24 -18.19 -2.53
C PHE A 88 4.51 -19.58 -1.96
N SER A 89 4.49 -19.73 -0.63
CA SER A 89 4.72 -20.98 0.08
C SER A 89 4.12 -20.91 1.49
N GLU A 90 4.23 -21.99 2.26
CA GLU A 90 3.83 -21.99 3.68
C GLU A 90 4.65 -21.01 4.54
N THR A 91 5.87 -20.68 4.10
CA THR A 91 6.78 -19.78 4.81
C THR A 91 6.88 -18.39 4.17
N GLU A 92 6.29 -18.18 2.98
CA GLU A 92 6.29 -16.91 2.25
C GLU A 92 4.85 -16.44 2.06
N ASN A 93 4.30 -15.87 3.11
CA ASN A 93 2.92 -15.38 3.21
C ASN A 93 2.98 -13.91 3.63
N THR A 94 2.73 -12.98 2.71
CA THR A 94 3.02 -11.57 2.93
C THR A 94 1.92 -10.64 2.44
N LEU A 95 1.81 -9.50 3.14
CA LEU A 95 1.04 -8.34 2.72
C LEU A 95 2.00 -7.29 2.17
N PHE A 96 1.66 -6.69 1.05
CA PHE A 96 2.46 -5.60 0.47
C PHE A 96 1.57 -4.55 -0.20
N ILE A 97 2.09 -3.32 -0.29
CA ILE A 97 1.44 -2.23 -1.02
C ILE A 97 1.77 -2.39 -2.50
N GLY A 98 0.76 -2.71 -3.33
CA GLY A 98 0.93 -2.81 -4.78
C GLY A 98 0.57 -1.53 -5.53
N HIS A 99 -0.18 -0.63 -4.90
CA HIS A 99 -0.48 0.69 -5.44
C HIS A 99 -0.73 1.70 -4.32
N VAL A 100 -0.35 2.95 -4.57
CA VAL A 100 -0.54 4.04 -3.61
C VAL A 100 -0.95 5.33 -4.33
N GLY A 101 -1.78 6.12 -3.65
CA GLY A 101 -2.11 7.47 -4.06
C GLY A 101 -2.43 8.35 -2.86
N VAL A 102 -2.67 9.63 -3.11
CA VAL A 102 -2.99 10.62 -2.09
C VAL A 102 -4.43 11.10 -2.26
N LEU A 103 -5.21 11.04 -1.20
CA LEU A 103 -6.58 11.53 -1.14
C LEU A 103 -6.60 12.91 -0.48
N LEU A 104 -7.26 13.85 -1.13
CA LEU A 104 -7.40 15.24 -0.70
C LEU A 104 -8.89 15.61 -0.68
N PRO A 105 -9.36 16.42 0.29
CA PRO A 105 -10.70 16.98 0.22
C PRO A 105 -10.80 17.95 -0.96
N ALA A 106 -11.87 17.85 -1.74
CA ALA A 106 -12.27 18.90 -2.66
C ALA A 106 -13.17 19.89 -1.91
N GLY A 107 -13.04 21.17 -2.19
CA GLY A 107 -13.76 22.22 -1.44
C GLY A 107 -15.29 22.22 -1.58
N ASP A 108 -15.88 21.23 -2.25
CA ASP A 108 -17.30 21.11 -2.61
C ASP A 108 -17.83 19.67 -2.35
N ASP A 109 -17.63 19.16 -1.16
CA ASP A 109 -18.07 17.83 -0.68
C ASP A 109 -17.52 16.63 -1.47
N GLY A 110 -16.62 16.83 -2.45
CA GLY A 110 -15.95 15.76 -3.18
C GLY A 110 -14.55 15.46 -2.65
N LEU A 111 -13.89 14.51 -3.32
CA LEU A 111 -12.53 14.07 -3.02
C LEU A 111 -11.68 14.11 -4.28
N TYR A 112 -10.45 14.58 -4.17
CA TYR A 112 -9.45 14.44 -5.22
C TYR A 112 -8.50 13.30 -4.86
N PHE A 113 -8.28 12.40 -5.81
CA PHE A 113 -7.31 11.34 -5.69
C PHE A 113 -6.18 11.55 -6.69
N VAL A 114 -4.96 11.64 -6.18
CA VAL A 114 -3.73 11.80 -6.96
C VAL A 114 -3.01 10.47 -6.98
N GLU A 115 -2.82 9.90 -8.15
CA GLU A 115 -2.11 8.63 -8.33
C GLU A 115 -1.15 8.70 -9.53
N LYS A 116 -0.17 7.81 -9.54
CA LYS A 116 0.64 7.49 -10.72
C LYS A 116 0.37 6.05 -11.12
N VAL A 117 -0.34 5.87 -12.24
CA VAL A 117 -0.84 4.55 -12.65
C VAL A 117 0.25 3.65 -13.20
N ALA A 118 1.23 4.23 -13.88
CA ALA A 118 2.38 3.52 -14.43
C ALA A 118 3.62 4.42 -14.43
N PHE A 119 4.78 3.79 -14.48
CA PHE A 119 6.07 4.50 -14.45
C PHE A 119 6.21 5.54 -15.58
N GLN A 120 5.70 5.25 -16.78
CA GLN A 120 5.80 6.14 -17.93
C GLN A 120 4.66 7.17 -18.02
N GLU A 121 3.63 7.04 -17.19
CA GLU A 121 2.49 7.95 -17.21
C GLU A 121 2.71 9.15 -16.28
N PRO A 122 2.09 10.31 -16.58
CA PRO A 122 2.07 11.43 -15.66
C PRO A 122 1.21 11.10 -14.43
N TYR A 123 1.36 11.90 -13.38
CA TYR A 123 0.40 11.87 -12.26
C TYR A 123 -0.99 12.22 -12.79
N ARG A 124 -1.99 11.49 -12.28
CA ARG A 124 -3.40 11.70 -12.58
C ARG A 124 -4.10 12.25 -11.35
N LEU A 125 -4.87 13.31 -11.55
CA LEU A 125 -5.80 13.83 -10.56
C LEU A 125 -7.22 13.45 -11.00
N THR A 126 -7.92 12.70 -10.18
CA THR A 126 -9.30 12.29 -10.42
C THR A 126 -10.20 12.74 -9.29
N LYS A 127 -11.37 13.31 -9.62
CA LYS A 127 -12.38 13.70 -8.63
C LYS A 127 -13.37 12.56 -8.42
N PHE A 128 -13.66 12.27 -7.15
CA PHE A 128 -14.66 11.30 -6.73
C PHE A 128 -15.71 11.97 -5.84
N GLU A 129 -16.93 11.50 -5.91
CA GLU A 129 -18.04 11.97 -5.09
C GLU A 129 -17.95 11.46 -3.65
N SER A 130 -17.34 10.30 -3.45
CA SER A 130 -17.24 9.66 -2.14
C SER A 130 -16.06 8.66 -2.07
N ARG A 131 -15.72 8.25 -0.85
CA ARG A 131 -14.79 7.14 -0.60
C ARG A 131 -15.29 5.83 -1.20
N ALA A 132 -16.59 5.58 -1.22
CA ALA A 132 -17.17 4.40 -1.85
C ALA A 132 -16.94 4.38 -3.37
N ALA A 133 -17.08 5.53 -4.04
CA ALA A 133 -16.77 5.65 -5.48
C ALA A 133 -15.28 5.41 -5.76
N LEU A 134 -14.38 5.96 -4.94
CA LEU A 134 -12.95 5.70 -5.03
C LEU A 134 -12.63 4.21 -4.81
N LYS A 135 -13.23 3.59 -3.78
CA LYS A 135 -13.07 2.14 -3.51
C LYS A 135 -13.50 1.31 -4.72
N SER A 136 -14.68 1.60 -5.27
CA SER A 136 -15.18 0.89 -6.46
C SER A 136 -14.23 1.03 -7.66
N TYR A 137 -13.67 2.22 -7.89
CA TYR A 137 -12.69 2.47 -8.95
C TYR A 137 -11.43 1.63 -8.75
N LEU A 138 -10.85 1.65 -7.56
CA LEU A 138 -9.60 0.92 -7.28
C LEU A 138 -9.82 -0.59 -7.28
N MET A 139 -10.93 -1.09 -6.72
CA MET A 139 -11.24 -2.52 -6.74
C MET A 139 -11.51 -3.02 -8.16
N ALA A 140 -12.23 -2.28 -8.99
CA ALA A 140 -12.43 -2.66 -10.40
C ALA A 140 -11.10 -2.78 -11.18
N LYS A 141 -10.07 -2.08 -10.73
CA LYS A 141 -8.75 -2.09 -11.38
C LYS A 141 -7.81 -3.16 -10.83
N TYR A 142 -7.85 -3.41 -9.54
CA TYR A 142 -6.85 -4.22 -8.85
C TYR A 142 -7.37 -5.56 -8.33
N ASP A 143 -8.68 -5.70 -8.09
CA ASP A 143 -9.28 -6.98 -7.75
C ASP A 143 -9.61 -7.75 -9.03
N THR A 144 -8.67 -8.55 -9.47
CA THR A 144 -8.77 -9.33 -10.71
C THR A 144 -9.37 -10.73 -10.51
N GLY A 145 -9.76 -11.07 -9.29
CA GLY A 145 -10.43 -12.34 -8.98
C GLY A 145 -9.59 -13.59 -9.28
N TRP A 146 -8.30 -13.54 -9.06
CA TRP A 146 -7.35 -14.61 -9.45
C TRP A 146 -7.53 -15.95 -8.74
N GLY A 147 -8.52 -16.07 -7.85
CA GLY A 147 -8.87 -17.35 -7.23
C GLY A 147 -7.78 -17.98 -6.38
N GLN A 148 -6.85 -17.17 -5.86
CA GLN A 148 -5.87 -17.62 -4.89
C GLN A 148 -6.53 -17.82 -3.52
N ASP A 149 -6.00 -18.74 -2.72
CA ASP A 149 -6.43 -18.96 -1.34
C ASP A 149 -5.81 -17.89 -0.41
N THR A 150 -6.02 -16.63 -0.77
CA THR A 150 -5.53 -15.44 -0.08
C THR A 150 -6.67 -14.42 0.08
N THR A 151 -6.46 -13.43 0.93
CA THR A 151 -7.39 -12.30 1.04
C THR A 151 -7.45 -11.56 -0.30
N PRO A 152 -8.63 -11.21 -0.82
CA PRO A 152 -8.74 -10.30 -1.95
C PRO A 152 -8.04 -8.98 -1.65
N PRO A 153 -7.58 -8.23 -2.67
CA PRO A 153 -7.03 -6.89 -2.46
C PRO A 153 -7.96 -6.02 -1.63
N PHE A 154 -7.39 -5.25 -0.71
CA PHE A 154 -8.15 -4.35 0.14
C PHE A 154 -7.48 -2.97 0.22
N LEU A 155 -8.26 -1.97 0.63
CA LEU A 155 -7.79 -0.59 0.72
C LEU A 155 -7.55 -0.17 2.15
N MET A 156 -6.44 0.53 2.36
CA MET A 156 -6.19 1.27 3.59
C MET A 156 -6.23 2.78 3.30
N GLU A 157 -6.91 3.54 4.13
CA GLU A 157 -6.76 4.99 4.22
C GLU A 157 -5.89 5.29 5.45
N ASN A 158 -4.65 5.68 5.22
CA ASN A 158 -3.61 5.67 6.25
C ASN A 158 -3.49 4.27 6.88
N ASP A 159 -3.72 4.14 8.18
CA ASP A 159 -3.70 2.88 8.94
C ASP A 159 -5.10 2.29 9.21
N VAL A 160 -6.14 2.82 8.55
CA VAL A 160 -7.53 2.36 8.73
C VAL A 160 -8.01 1.61 7.49
N LEU A 161 -8.63 0.44 7.69
CA LEU A 161 -9.29 -0.29 6.61
C LEU A 161 -10.41 0.56 6.02
N MET A 162 -10.37 0.79 4.70
CA MET A 162 -11.41 1.51 4.00
C MET A 162 -12.60 0.57 3.73
N ASP A 163 -13.51 0.47 4.69
CA ASP A 163 -14.80 -0.18 4.49
C ASP A 163 -15.74 0.73 3.69
N GLY A 164 -16.56 0.13 2.81
CA GLY A 164 -17.41 0.90 1.89
C GLY A 164 -18.59 1.62 2.55
N GLU A 165 -18.71 1.62 3.86
CA GLU A 165 -19.69 2.41 4.60
C GLU A 165 -19.07 3.73 5.03
N ALA A 166 -19.66 4.82 4.55
CA ALA A 166 -19.30 6.17 4.95
C ALA A 166 -19.46 6.31 6.47
N ALA A 167 -18.39 6.74 7.13
CA ALA A 167 -18.59 7.45 8.39
C ALA A 167 -19.51 8.66 8.08
N GLN A 168 -20.70 8.63 8.68
CA GLN A 168 -21.66 9.76 8.67
C GLN A 168 -21.07 10.95 9.41
#